data_7a77b6683239a113c079f56fc706f072
#
_entry.id   7a77b6683239a113c079f56fc706f072
#
_cell.length_a   1.000
_cell.length_b   1.000
_cell.length_c   1.000
_cell.angle_alpha   90.00
_cell.angle_beta   90.00
_cell.angle_gamma   90.00
#
_symmetry.space_group_name_H-M   'P 1'
#
loop_
_entity.id
_entity.type
_entity.pdbx_description
1 polymer ?
#
loop_
_entity_poly.entity_id
_entity_poly.type
_entity_poly.pdbx_seq_one_letter_code
_entity_poly.pdbx_strand_id
1 'polypeptide(L)'
;MPVAGEDTASGYAGSEACGKCHAAQFESQSKTAHAHALTRAQATDPGPGSHSQWAFGAGTKAVTWISQTGEETIAEHGLSYYAATKSLAFTPGHTSSADIVYRTFDPIATALRCFRCHSTGPVTLAAGFQVQPDEPGIHCEACHGPGRAHAESGGAAAIQNPKRLSAVQINTLCGACHRQASDLDDDTDWSNAWNVRHQPSYLHRAACFRNSNGALSCLTCHDPHQPLKTAAPAYDARCTSCHPKAAHTTPIAARSCVGCHMPQVATSANLKFTNHWIGIYDPRGRNLIPSKRAVTDLRPVLAKDESANGMIVPADPSTLAPVYAQAVAERERESGPDSAKTARAAADFGRFLLQIEKSAEAEAPLRRAVAIDEHNSDSAIDADRESLALALEAQSKRKEAVAYFRQAAEGHNPRVAARSFAKLAEIDREHADIYSRNAVASEEKASGTGSPRVALLLQEYALALRARNRDPEAEPLLRRALSIQQSAAKADPQVTVGVLNTLGNLLEGRQQLDEAEKLERMALTVSEERFGPESVQLAMTCTNLADVLWNKKNLREAGQLYRRAIAIDASLYGPDRPETADDIANLGMLMNDAGQSAAGATLLRQALAIYEKTLGPASDKAQFVRQRLARSGR
;
A
#
# COMPACT_ATOMS: atom_id res chain seq x y z
N MET A 1 -27.94 -28.42 -24.29
CA MET A 1 -26.98 -27.93 -25.29
C MET A 1 -25.96 -27.12 -24.56
N PRO A 2 -24.65 -27.42 -24.62
CA PRO A 2 -23.67 -26.60 -23.97
C PRO A 2 -23.62 -25.25 -24.70
N VAL A 3 -23.77 -24.17 -23.95
CA VAL A 3 -23.49 -22.82 -24.42
C VAL A 3 -22.00 -22.79 -24.70
N ALA A 4 -21.65 -22.58 -25.98
CA ALA A 4 -20.27 -22.36 -26.38
C ALA A 4 -19.74 -21.15 -25.61
N GLY A 5 -18.82 -21.39 -24.68
CA GLY A 5 -18.07 -20.34 -24.05
C GLY A 5 -17.29 -19.59 -25.13
N GLU A 6 -17.49 -18.30 -25.22
CA GLU A 6 -16.58 -17.43 -25.94
C GLU A 6 -15.20 -17.66 -25.36
N ASP A 7 -14.33 -18.19 -26.21
CA ASP A 7 -12.94 -18.44 -25.98
C ASP A 7 -12.25 -17.08 -25.79
N THR A 8 -12.28 -16.53 -24.57
CA THR A 8 -11.38 -15.47 -24.17
C THR A 8 -10.00 -16.10 -24.09
N ALA A 9 -9.43 -16.37 -25.29
CA ALA A 9 -8.09 -16.91 -25.44
C ALA A 9 -7.17 -16.06 -24.57
N SER A 10 -6.72 -16.61 -23.44
CA SER A 10 -5.71 -15.95 -22.61
C SER A 10 -4.59 -15.59 -23.59
N GLY A 11 -4.09 -14.36 -23.56
CA GLY A 11 -3.00 -13.95 -24.47
C GLY A 11 -1.69 -14.72 -24.21
N TYR A 12 -1.73 -15.75 -23.33
CA TYR A 12 -0.62 -16.61 -22.93
C TYR A 12 -0.43 -17.79 -23.89
N ALA A 13 0.83 -18.08 -24.19
CA ALA A 13 1.23 -19.17 -25.09
C ALA A 13 1.69 -20.43 -24.35
N GLY A 14 2.10 -20.27 -23.07
CA GLY A 14 2.77 -21.28 -22.27
C GLY A 14 4.28 -21.40 -22.56
N SER A 15 5.05 -21.77 -21.55
CA SER A 15 6.52 -21.80 -21.61
C SER A 15 7.08 -22.78 -22.62
N GLU A 16 6.39 -23.86 -22.90
CA GLU A 16 6.81 -24.81 -23.94
C GLU A 16 6.81 -24.19 -25.35
N ALA A 17 5.86 -23.27 -25.62
CA ALA A 17 5.86 -22.54 -26.88
C ALA A 17 7.09 -21.62 -26.99
N CYS A 18 7.48 -20.96 -25.88
CA CYS A 18 8.70 -20.16 -25.80
C CYS A 18 9.96 -21.01 -26.02
N GLY A 19 9.98 -22.22 -25.46
CA GLY A 19 11.10 -23.18 -25.60
C GLY A 19 11.43 -23.60 -27.03
N LYS A 20 10.46 -23.56 -27.95
CA LYS A 20 10.69 -23.90 -29.36
C LYS A 20 11.69 -22.96 -30.07
N CYS A 21 11.70 -21.69 -29.67
CA CYS A 21 12.60 -20.67 -30.23
C CYS A 21 13.73 -20.29 -29.26
N HIS A 22 13.51 -20.37 -27.95
CA HIS A 22 14.41 -19.95 -26.89
C HIS A 22 14.86 -21.14 -26.02
N ALA A 23 15.28 -22.24 -26.66
CA ALA A 23 15.57 -23.52 -26.00
C ALA A 23 16.56 -23.43 -24.82
N ALA A 24 17.65 -22.67 -24.97
CA ALA A 24 18.67 -22.54 -23.93
C ALA A 24 18.15 -21.80 -22.69
N GLN A 25 17.34 -20.74 -22.87
CA GLN A 25 16.72 -19.99 -21.78
C GLN A 25 15.63 -20.83 -21.09
N PHE A 26 14.83 -21.54 -21.86
CA PHE A 26 13.82 -22.45 -21.37
C PHE A 26 14.43 -23.57 -20.52
N GLU A 27 15.44 -24.25 -21.00
CA GLU A 27 16.12 -25.32 -20.26
C GLU A 27 16.73 -24.80 -18.95
N SER A 28 17.34 -23.62 -18.99
CA SER A 28 17.94 -23.05 -17.79
C SER A 28 16.90 -22.57 -16.79
N GLN A 29 15.88 -21.86 -17.25
CA GLN A 29 14.80 -21.32 -16.40
C GLN A 29 14.00 -22.44 -15.75
N SER A 30 13.73 -23.54 -16.45
CA SER A 30 13.01 -24.70 -15.92
C SER A 30 13.69 -25.37 -14.71
N LYS A 31 14.98 -25.09 -14.49
CA LYS A 31 15.76 -25.59 -13.33
C LYS A 31 15.77 -24.58 -12.16
N THR A 32 15.12 -23.42 -12.30
CA THR A 32 15.11 -22.39 -11.26
C THR A 32 14.11 -22.70 -10.15
N ALA A 33 14.33 -22.07 -8.98
CA ALA A 33 13.34 -22.12 -7.89
C ALA A 33 12.00 -21.46 -8.27
N HIS A 34 12.00 -20.50 -9.19
CA HIS A 34 10.80 -19.87 -9.73
C HIS A 34 9.94 -20.89 -10.49
N ALA A 35 10.52 -21.66 -11.39
CA ALA A 35 9.79 -22.69 -12.17
C ALA A 35 9.11 -23.74 -11.26
N HIS A 36 9.68 -23.99 -10.10
CA HIS A 36 9.16 -24.96 -9.13
C HIS A 36 8.44 -24.30 -7.94
N ALA A 37 8.06 -23.02 -8.04
CA ALA A 37 7.39 -22.32 -6.96
C ALA A 37 6.01 -22.91 -6.59
N LEU A 38 5.36 -23.57 -7.53
CA LEU A 38 4.12 -24.33 -7.39
C LEU A 38 4.20 -25.61 -8.22
N THR A 39 3.87 -26.74 -7.61
CA THR A 39 3.78 -28.03 -8.31
C THR A 39 2.54 -28.81 -7.82
N ARG A 40 2.12 -29.81 -8.60
CA ARG A 40 1.16 -30.80 -8.11
C ARG A 40 1.82 -31.61 -6.99
N ALA A 41 1.12 -31.77 -5.88
CA ALA A 41 1.58 -32.64 -4.80
C ALA A 41 1.65 -34.10 -5.28
N GLN A 42 2.68 -34.81 -4.87
CA GLN A 42 2.90 -36.20 -5.23
C GLN A 42 2.72 -37.12 -4.03
N ALA A 43 2.32 -38.37 -4.27
CA ALA A 43 2.16 -39.35 -3.20
C ALA A 43 3.48 -39.68 -2.46
N THR A 44 4.62 -39.38 -3.11
CA THR A 44 5.98 -39.56 -2.55
C THR A 44 6.48 -38.36 -1.76
N ASP A 45 5.72 -37.27 -1.71
CA ASP A 45 6.13 -36.08 -0.95
C ASP A 45 6.25 -36.43 0.54
N PRO A 46 7.23 -35.86 1.26
CA PRO A 46 7.49 -36.20 2.66
C PRO A 46 6.44 -35.68 3.66
N GLY A 47 5.42 -35.00 3.19
CA GLY A 47 4.31 -34.45 3.97
C GLY A 47 3.05 -35.34 3.93
N PRO A 48 1.88 -34.81 4.30
CA PRO A 48 0.60 -35.52 4.25
C PRO A 48 0.09 -35.77 2.81
N GLY A 49 1.00 -36.09 1.92
CA GLY A 49 0.95 -36.09 0.47
C GLY A 49 -0.19 -36.83 -0.22
N SER A 50 -0.85 -37.80 0.42
CA SER A 50 -1.91 -38.59 -0.22
C SER A 50 -3.23 -37.84 -0.46
N HIS A 51 -3.42 -36.67 0.18
CA HIS A 51 -4.64 -35.85 0.07
C HIS A 51 -4.37 -34.41 -0.35
N SER A 52 -3.09 -34.05 -0.54
CA SER A 52 -2.71 -32.71 -0.97
C SER A 52 -2.82 -32.58 -2.46
N GLN A 53 -3.32 -31.42 -2.93
CA GLN A 53 -3.43 -31.15 -4.37
C GLN A 53 -2.24 -30.37 -4.90
N TRP A 54 -1.67 -29.48 -4.06
CA TRP A 54 -0.64 -28.55 -4.44
C TRP A 54 0.48 -28.48 -3.40
N ALA A 55 1.71 -28.35 -3.91
CA ALA A 55 2.91 -28.12 -3.13
C ALA A 55 3.47 -26.73 -3.49
N PHE A 56 3.53 -25.85 -2.49
CA PHE A 56 4.06 -24.49 -2.59
C PHE A 56 5.51 -24.47 -2.12
N GLY A 57 6.41 -23.96 -2.97
CA GLY A 57 7.84 -23.86 -2.70
C GLY A 57 8.67 -24.86 -3.51
N ALA A 58 9.85 -24.40 -3.91
CA ALA A 58 10.73 -25.13 -4.84
C ALA A 58 11.56 -26.27 -4.18
N GLY A 59 11.25 -26.67 -2.96
CA GLY A 59 12.03 -27.68 -2.24
C GLY A 59 13.42 -27.26 -1.77
N THR A 60 13.91 -26.10 -2.17
CA THR A 60 15.25 -25.59 -1.81
C THR A 60 15.32 -25.00 -0.41
N LYS A 61 14.22 -24.53 0.14
CA LYS A 61 14.10 -23.97 1.48
C LYS A 61 13.01 -24.69 2.28
N ALA A 62 11.76 -24.61 1.83
CA ALA A 62 10.62 -25.27 2.42
C ALA A 62 9.60 -25.65 1.34
N VAL A 63 8.76 -26.64 1.66
CA VAL A 63 7.57 -27.00 0.87
C VAL A 63 6.39 -27.06 1.82
N THR A 64 5.32 -26.33 1.50
CA THR A 64 4.04 -26.33 2.23
C THR A 64 2.96 -26.92 1.32
N TRP A 65 2.11 -27.78 1.83
CA TRP A 65 1.05 -28.42 1.05
C TRP A 65 -0.30 -27.74 1.29
N ILE A 66 -1.10 -27.75 0.24
CA ILE A 66 -2.47 -27.27 0.26
C ILE A 66 -3.39 -28.37 -0.24
N SER A 67 -4.48 -28.57 0.49
CA SER A 67 -5.55 -29.50 0.16
C SER A 67 -6.87 -28.76 0.08
N GLN A 68 -7.77 -29.24 -0.77
CA GLN A 68 -9.15 -28.83 -0.70
C GLN A 68 -9.90 -29.78 0.26
N THR A 69 -10.46 -29.22 1.32
CA THR A 69 -11.21 -29.96 2.33
C THR A 69 -12.69 -29.63 2.22
N GLY A 70 -13.39 -30.32 1.32
CA GLY A 70 -14.78 -30.03 1.00
C GLY A 70 -14.93 -28.99 -0.13
N GLU A 71 -16.17 -28.63 -0.44
CA GLU A 71 -16.48 -27.77 -1.59
C GLU A 71 -16.08 -26.29 -1.41
N GLU A 72 -15.86 -25.85 -0.18
CA GLU A 72 -15.74 -24.42 0.14
C GLU A 72 -14.43 -24.03 0.83
N THR A 73 -13.54 -24.95 1.09
CA THR A 73 -12.40 -24.67 1.95
C THR A 73 -11.11 -25.21 1.38
N ILE A 74 -10.12 -24.35 1.28
CA ILE A 74 -8.73 -24.72 1.00
C ILE A 74 -7.99 -24.70 2.35
N ALA A 75 -7.31 -25.78 2.66
CA ALA A 75 -6.52 -25.94 3.87
C ALA A 75 -5.03 -25.92 3.57
N GLU A 76 -4.30 -25.06 4.25
CA GLU A 76 -2.86 -25.10 4.33
C GLU A 76 -2.46 -26.06 5.44
N HIS A 77 -1.55 -26.97 5.15
CA HIS A 77 -1.08 -27.92 6.14
C HIS A 77 -0.22 -27.25 7.21
N GLY A 78 -0.46 -27.62 8.49
CA GLY A 78 0.26 -27.08 9.63
C GLY A 78 1.75 -27.44 9.67
N LEU A 79 2.17 -28.44 8.90
CA LEU A 79 3.55 -28.85 8.75
C LEU A 79 4.06 -28.58 7.35
N SER A 80 5.28 -28.04 7.27
CA SER A 80 6.06 -27.86 6.05
C SER A 80 7.31 -28.74 6.11
N TYR A 81 7.78 -29.21 4.96
CA TYR A 81 9.09 -29.85 4.85
C TYR A 81 10.17 -28.79 4.71
N TYR A 82 11.24 -28.91 5.47
CA TYR A 82 12.38 -27.99 5.43
C TYR A 82 13.63 -28.71 4.90
N ALA A 83 14.17 -28.19 3.79
CA ALA A 83 15.32 -28.79 3.13
C ALA A 83 16.62 -28.76 3.99
N ALA A 84 16.78 -27.73 4.82
CA ALA A 84 17.96 -27.56 5.67
C ALA A 84 18.08 -28.66 6.75
N THR A 85 16.96 -29.06 7.31
CA THR A 85 16.88 -30.09 8.38
C THR A 85 16.41 -31.44 7.86
N LYS A 86 15.98 -31.49 6.58
CA LYS A 86 15.38 -32.69 5.96
C LYS A 86 14.24 -33.27 6.81
N SER A 87 13.45 -32.42 7.44
CA SER A 87 12.40 -32.82 8.37
C SER A 87 11.15 -31.96 8.22
N LEU A 88 10.04 -32.47 8.75
CA LEU A 88 8.81 -31.72 8.90
C LEU A 88 8.87 -30.86 10.18
N ALA A 89 8.43 -29.63 10.07
CA ALA A 89 8.22 -28.73 11.21
C ALA A 89 7.04 -27.80 10.92
N PHE A 90 6.62 -27.00 11.90
CA PHE A 90 5.50 -26.10 11.74
C PHE A 90 5.66 -25.16 10.54
N THR A 91 4.59 -25.01 9.78
CA THR A 91 4.52 -24.05 8.67
C THR A 91 4.71 -22.64 9.22
N PRO A 92 5.48 -21.76 8.55
CA PRO A 92 5.71 -20.40 9.01
C PRO A 92 4.39 -19.65 9.24
N GLY A 93 4.25 -19.02 10.40
CA GLY A 93 3.04 -18.31 10.79
C GLY A 93 1.99 -19.16 11.53
N HIS A 94 2.21 -20.48 11.66
CA HIS A 94 1.42 -21.31 12.57
C HIS A 94 2.00 -21.22 13.99
N THR A 95 1.11 -21.05 14.98
CA THR A 95 1.50 -21.09 16.38
C THR A 95 1.73 -22.52 16.82
N SER A 96 2.62 -22.73 17.77
CA SER A 96 3.00 -24.05 18.33
C SER A 96 1.91 -24.75 19.13
N SER A 97 0.66 -24.29 19.13
CA SER A 97 -0.46 -24.99 19.74
C SER A 97 -0.79 -26.22 18.90
N ALA A 98 -0.62 -27.38 19.49
CA ALA A 98 -0.58 -28.70 18.87
C ALA A 98 -1.87 -29.15 18.15
N ASP A 99 -2.96 -28.39 18.23
CA ASP A 99 -4.29 -28.83 17.83
C ASP A 99 -4.74 -28.37 16.44
N ILE A 100 -4.00 -27.49 15.75
CA ILE A 100 -4.39 -27.00 14.43
C ILE A 100 -3.41 -27.52 13.40
N VAL A 101 -3.72 -28.70 12.84
CA VAL A 101 -2.97 -29.29 11.73
C VAL A 101 -3.19 -28.51 10.43
N TYR A 102 -4.29 -27.75 10.33
CA TYR A 102 -4.69 -27.04 9.13
C TYR A 102 -5.14 -25.61 9.44
N ARG A 103 -4.73 -24.69 8.57
CA ARG A 103 -5.29 -23.37 8.47
C ARG A 103 -6.17 -23.33 7.23
N THR A 104 -7.41 -22.86 7.38
CA THR A 104 -8.38 -22.81 6.28
C THR A 104 -8.45 -21.41 5.69
N PHE A 105 -8.64 -21.34 4.39
CA PHE A 105 -8.79 -20.11 3.62
C PHE A 105 -10.08 -20.14 2.83
N ASP A 106 -10.65 -18.96 2.64
CA ASP A 106 -11.63 -18.72 1.59
C ASP A 106 -10.95 -18.96 0.23
N PRO A 107 -11.50 -19.84 -0.64
CA PRO A 107 -10.88 -20.19 -1.91
C PRO A 107 -10.67 -18.98 -2.81
N ILE A 108 -11.60 -18.03 -2.80
CA ILE A 108 -11.62 -16.91 -3.73
C ILE A 108 -10.63 -15.81 -3.31
N ALA A 109 -10.75 -15.30 -2.08
CA ALA A 109 -10.01 -14.11 -1.68
C ALA A 109 -8.55 -14.40 -1.33
N THR A 110 -8.26 -15.53 -0.66
CA THR A 110 -6.94 -15.79 -0.07
C THR A 110 -6.13 -16.79 -0.87
N ALA A 111 -6.74 -17.88 -1.35
CA ALA A 111 -6.03 -18.89 -2.13
C ALA A 111 -5.57 -18.36 -3.49
N LEU A 112 -6.39 -17.54 -4.16
CA LEU A 112 -6.00 -16.91 -5.41
C LEU A 112 -4.79 -15.98 -5.26
N ARG A 113 -4.61 -15.30 -4.12
CA ARG A 113 -3.40 -14.52 -3.85
C ARG A 113 -2.15 -15.40 -3.81
N CYS A 114 -2.24 -16.59 -3.20
CA CYS A 114 -1.11 -17.51 -3.16
C CYS A 114 -0.78 -18.04 -4.55
N PHE A 115 -1.78 -18.54 -5.28
CA PHE A 115 -1.58 -19.09 -6.61
C PHE A 115 -1.05 -18.04 -7.59
N ARG A 116 -1.56 -16.81 -7.55
CA ARG A 116 -1.10 -15.73 -8.42
C ARG A 116 0.40 -15.44 -8.30
N CYS A 117 0.97 -15.52 -7.10
CA CYS A 117 2.40 -15.32 -6.88
C CYS A 117 3.25 -16.57 -7.12
N HIS A 118 2.60 -17.72 -7.34
CA HIS A 118 3.27 -19.00 -7.49
C HIS A 118 2.96 -19.70 -8.82
N SER A 119 2.20 -19.06 -9.73
CA SER A 119 1.91 -19.58 -11.06
C SER A 119 2.06 -18.51 -12.14
N THR A 120 2.03 -18.90 -13.40
CA THR A 120 2.11 -18.05 -14.58
C THR A 120 0.77 -18.11 -15.32
N GLY A 121 0.34 -16.97 -15.86
CA GLY A 121 -0.95 -16.87 -16.54
C GLY A 121 -2.15 -16.78 -15.59
N PRO A 122 -3.36 -16.85 -16.14
CA PRO A 122 -4.59 -16.75 -15.37
C PRO A 122 -4.75 -17.93 -14.42
N VAL A 123 -5.42 -17.66 -13.30
CA VAL A 123 -5.87 -18.68 -12.35
C VAL A 123 -7.39 -18.74 -12.45
N THR A 124 -7.95 -19.91 -12.68
CA THR A 124 -9.38 -20.13 -12.79
C THR A 124 -9.91 -21.02 -11.68
N LEU A 125 -11.23 -21.02 -11.50
CA LEU A 125 -11.93 -21.98 -10.64
C LEU A 125 -12.72 -22.96 -11.52
N ALA A 126 -12.48 -24.25 -11.32
CA ALA A 126 -13.32 -25.29 -11.88
C ALA A 126 -14.47 -25.63 -10.90
N ALA A 127 -15.38 -26.50 -11.34
CA ALA A 127 -16.48 -27.00 -10.52
C ALA A 127 -16.01 -27.48 -9.14
N GLY A 128 -16.76 -27.19 -8.10
CA GLY A 128 -16.40 -27.48 -6.72
C GLY A 128 -15.25 -26.60 -6.20
N PHE A 129 -15.13 -25.36 -6.70
CA PHE A 129 -14.10 -24.37 -6.29
C PHE A 129 -12.65 -24.85 -6.42
N GLN A 130 -12.39 -25.78 -7.33
CA GLN A 130 -11.04 -26.26 -7.57
C GLN A 130 -10.19 -25.20 -8.26
N VAL A 131 -9.10 -24.77 -7.61
CA VAL A 131 -8.17 -23.78 -8.16
C VAL A 131 -7.34 -24.42 -9.27
N GLN A 132 -7.37 -23.82 -10.45
CA GLN A 132 -6.64 -24.25 -11.63
C GLN A 132 -5.77 -23.12 -12.17
N PRO A 133 -4.48 -23.09 -11.87
CA PRO A 133 -3.54 -22.20 -12.55
C PRO A 133 -3.29 -22.68 -13.97
N ASP A 134 -3.16 -21.73 -14.90
CA ASP A 134 -2.84 -22.02 -16.31
C ASP A 134 -1.50 -22.75 -16.42
N GLU A 135 -0.45 -22.20 -15.82
CA GLU A 135 0.86 -22.82 -15.75
C GLU A 135 1.40 -22.76 -14.29
N PRO A 136 1.49 -23.90 -13.58
CA PRO A 136 2.07 -23.95 -12.23
C PRO A 136 3.56 -23.59 -12.23
N GLY A 137 3.98 -22.73 -11.29
CA GLY A 137 5.34 -22.19 -11.25
C GLY A 137 5.45 -20.82 -11.93
N ILE A 138 6.57 -20.15 -11.68
CA ILE A 138 6.86 -18.84 -12.28
C ILE A 138 7.75 -19.06 -13.49
N HIS A 139 7.18 -18.89 -14.67
CA HIS A 139 7.79 -19.17 -15.96
C HIS A 139 7.96 -17.91 -16.81
N CYS A 140 8.24 -18.08 -18.11
CA CYS A 140 8.64 -17.01 -19.03
C CYS A 140 7.67 -15.83 -19.03
N GLU A 141 6.39 -16.10 -19.19
CA GLU A 141 5.37 -15.07 -19.35
C GLU A 141 5.00 -14.33 -18.06
N ALA A 142 5.40 -14.83 -16.90
CA ALA A 142 5.27 -14.10 -15.64
C ALA A 142 6.13 -12.81 -15.62
N CYS A 143 7.22 -12.79 -16.38
CA CYS A 143 8.13 -11.65 -16.48
C CYS A 143 8.07 -10.96 -17.85
N HIS A 144 7.78 -11.72 -18.90
CA HIS A 144 7.74 -11.22 -20.27
C HIS A 144 6.33 -10.81 -20.72
N GLY A 145 5.30 -11.11 -19.93
CA GLY A 145 3.90 -10.87 -20.26
C GLY A 145 3.37 -11.86 -21.30
N PRO A 146 2.07 -11.74 -21.66
CA PRO A 146 1.41 -12.65 -22.58
C PRO A 146 2.12 -12.72 -23.92
N GLY A 147 2.53 -13.92 -24.33
CA GLY A 147 3.42 -14.15 -25.48
C GLY A 147 2.77 -14.80 -26.69
N ARG A 148 1.46 -15.04 -26.70
CA ARG A 148 0.77 -15.75 -27.80
C ARG A 148 1.01 -15.10 -29.14
N ALA A 149 0.74 -13.79 -29.25
CA ALA A 149 0.95 -13.06 -30.51
C ALA A 149 2.42 -13.08 -30.97
N HIS A 150 3.37 -13.02 -30.01
CA HIS A 150 4.80 -13.14 -30.31
C HIS A 150 5.14 -14.53 -30.86
N ALA A 151 4.65 -15.58 -30.20
CA ALA A 151 4.90 -16.96 -30.62
C ALA A 151 4.26 -17.29 -31.98
N GLU A 152 3.00 -16.92 -32.19
CA GLU A 152 2.27 -17.15 -33.44
C GLU A 152 2.82 -16.38 -34.64
N SER A 153 3.38 -15.19 -34.39
CA SER A 153 4.04 -14.40 -35.44
C SER A 153 5.50 -14.79 -35.72
N GLY A 154 6.00 -15.85 -35.10
CA GLY A 154 7.42 -16.23 -35.21
C GLY A 154 8.37 -15.17 -34.67
N GLY A 155 7.95 -14.36 -33.69
CA GLY A 155 8.76 -13.33 -33.08
C GLY A 155 8.56 -11.92 -33.65
N ALA A 156 7.69 -11.73 -34.64
CA ALA A 156 7.45 -10.42 -35.24
C ALA A 156 6.64 -9.48 -34.33
N ALA A 157 5.69 -10.01 -33.57
CA ALA A 157 4.97 -9.21 -32.57
C ALA A 157 5.87 -8.92 -31.36
N ALA A 158 5.78 -7.71 -30.84
CA ALA A 158 6.57 -7.30 -29.69
C ALA A 158 6.14 -8.03 -28.40
N ILE A 159 7.10 -8.40 -27.58
CA ILE A 159 6.88 -8.89 -26.22
C ILE A 159 7.76 -8.07 -25.25
N GLN A 160 7.33 -7.95 -24.01
CA GLN A 160 8.10 -7.24 -23.00
C GLN A 160 9.49 -7.89 -22.80
N ASN A 161 10.53 -7.08 -22.82
CA ASN A 161 11.87 -7.52 -22.46
C ASN A 161 12.34 -6.81 -21.19
N PRO A 162 12.39 -7.49 -20.02
CA PRO A 162 12.78 -6.87 -18.76
C PRO A 162 14.14 -6.17 -18.77
N LYS A 163 15.08 -6.56 -19.66
CA LYS A 163 16.37 -5.87 -19.83
C LYS A 163 16.24 -4.44 -20.37
N ARG A 164 15.10 -4.08 -20.96
CA ARG A 164 14.83 -2.74 -21.48
C ARG A 164 14.07 -1.86 -20.47
N LEU A 165 13.68 -2.43 -19.35
CA LEU A 165 12.99 -1.72 -18.28
C LEU A 165 14.00 -0.94 -17.42
N SER A 166 13.56 0.18 -16.85
CA SER A 166 14.32 0.89 -15.83
C SER A 166 14.48 0.02 -14.56
N ALA A 167 15.45 0.35 -13.72
CA ALA A 167 15.63 -0.37 -12.46
C ALA A 167 14.38 -0.31 -11.55
N VAL A 168 13.65 0.81 -11.58
CA VAL A 168 12.37 0.97 -10.86
C VAL A 168 11.33 0.00 -11.40
N GLN A 169 11.15 -0.05 -12.70
CA GLN A 169 10.20 -0.95 -13.35
C GLN A 169 10.52 -2.43 -13.07
N ILE A 170 11.81 -2.79 -13.07
CA ILE A 170 12.26 -4.15 -12.70
C ILE A 170 11.91 -4.44 -11.23
N ASN A 171 12.19 -3.51 -10.33
CA ASN A 171 11.90 -3.69 -8.90
C ASN A 171 10.40 -3.76 -8.64
N THR A 172 9.58 -3.02 -9.37
CA THR A 172 8.11 -3.10 -9.35
C THR A 172 7.63 -4.46 -9.85
N LEU A 173 8.17 -4.95 -10.96
CA LEU A 173 7.86 -6.27 -11.52
C LEU A 173 8.15 -7.39 -10.51
N CYS A 174 9.31 -7.40 -9.91
CA CYS A 174 9.68 -8.39 -8.89
C CYS A 174 8.85 -8.21 -7.60
N GLY A 175 8.59 -6.96 -7.24
CA GLY A 175 7.83 -6.57 -6.05
C GLY A 175 6.38 -7.00 -6.05
N ALA A 176 5.80 -7.32 -7.20
CA ALA A 176 4.43 -7.85 -7.29
C ALA A 176 4.24 -9.17 -6.51
N CYS A 177 5.28 -10.01 -6.47
CA CYS A 177 5.28 -11.25 -5.70
C CYS A 177 6.17 -11.15 -4.44
N HIS A 178 7.28 -10.39 -4.52
CA HIS A 178 8.24 -10.19 -3.44
C HIS A 178 7.96 -8.95 -2.59
N ARG A 179 6.75 -8.42 -2.66
CA ARG A 179 6.22 -7.23 -1.99
C ARG A 179 7.01 -5.95 -2.28
N GLN A 180 6.31 -4.99 -2.84
CA GLN A 180 6.85 -3.65 -3.09
C GLN A 180 7.18 -2.93 -1.78
N ALA A 181 8.14 -2.01 -1.83
CA ALA A 181 8.40 -1.11 -0.74
C ALA A 181 7.14 -0.28 -0.43
N SER A 182 6.81 -0.20 0.84
CA SER A 182 5.73 0.62 1.36
C SER A 182 6.28 1.44 2.52
N ASP A 183 5.96 2.73 2.55
CA ASP A 183 6.38 3.63 3.63
C ASP A 183 5.62 3.36 4.93
N LEU A 184 4.54 2.57 4.86
CA LEU A 184 3.65 2.28 5.99
C LEU A 184 4.00 1.00 6.75
N ASP A 185 4.92 0.19 6.24
CA ASP A 185 5.22 -1.11 6.84
C ASP A 185 6.47 -1.06 7.73
N ASP A 186 6.28 -1.33 9.01
CA ASP A 186 7.38 -1.66 9.92
C ASP A 186 7.83 -3.12 9.69
N ASP A 187 8.46 -3.36 8.55
CA ASP A 187 8.97 -4.66 8.13
C ASP A 187 10.25 -5.08 8.89
N THR A 188 10.57 -4.41 9.99
CA THR A 188 11.76 -4.73 10.79
C THR A 188 11.55 -5.88 11.76
N ASP A 189 10.33 -6.34 11.91
CA ASP A 189 10.03 -7.53 12.72
C ASP A 189 10.41 -8.82 11.98
N TRP A 190 11.65 -9.25 12.20
CA TRP A 190 12.18 -10.51 11.65
C TRP A 190 11.57 -11.77 12.27
N SER A 191 10.82 -11.65 13.37
CA SER A 191 10.09 -12.77 13.94
C SER A 191 8.85 -13.12 13.11
N ASN A 192 8.36 -12.16 12.31
CA ASN A 192 7.26 -12.40 11.40
C ASN A 192 7.75 -13.15 10.15
N ALA A 193 7.35 -14.41 10.03
CA ALA A 193 7.74 -15.28 8.92
C ALA A 193 7.28 -14.76 7.54
N TRP A 194 6.28 -13.88 7.47
CA TRP A 194 5.82 -13.28 6.23
C TRP A 194 6.78 -12.22 5.67
N ASN A 195 7.59 -11.61 6.52
CA ASN A 195 8.53 -10.56 6.13
C ASN A 195 9.71 -11.09 5.28
N VAL A 196 9.89 -12.41 5.19
CA VAL A 196 10.94 -13.05 4.37
C VAL A 196 10.82 -12.74 2.87
N ARG A 197 9.64 -12.33 2.41
CA ARG A 197 9.34 -12.05 0.99
C ARG A 197 9.52 -10.58 0.62
N HIS A 198 9.95 -9.73 1.55
CA HIS A 198 10.02 -8.29 1.39
C HIS A 198 11.38 -7.80 0.87
N GLN A 199 12.07 -8.58 0.03
CA GLN A 199 13.40 -8.23 -0.49
C GLN A 199 13.44 -6.83 -1.16
N PRO A 200 12.47 -6.41 -2.00
CA PRO A 200 12.44 -5.06 -2.54
C PRO A 200 12.35 -3.98 -1.47
N SER A 201 11.54 -4.15 -0.42
CA SER A 201 11.41 -3.21 0.70
C SER A 201 12.74 -3.05 1.45
N TYR A 202 13.43 -4.15 1.71
CA TYR A 202 14.74 -4.11 2.37
C TYR A 202 15.83 -3.50 1.49
N LEU A 203 15.83 -3.82 0.19
CA LEU A 203 16.77 -3.24 -0.76
C LEU A 203 16.60 -1.72 -0.83
N HIS A 204 15.37 -1.22 -0.81
CA HIS A 204 15.07 0.21 -0.80
C HIS A 204 15.67 0.96 0.41
N ARG A 205 15.78 0.30 1.55
CA ARG A 205 16.41 0.85 2.76
C ARG A 205 17.93 0.89 2.70
N ALA A 206 18.55 0.19 1.74
CA ALA A 206 19.99 0.13 1.61
C ALA A 206 20.57 1.45 1.08
N ALA A 207 21.65 1.96 1.71
CA ALA A 207 22.31 3.18 1.28
C ALA A 207 22.83 3.11 -0.17
N CYS A 208 23.33 1.94 -0.60
CA CYS A 208 23.78 1.75 -1.97
C CYS A 208 22.63 1.86 -2.99
N PHE A 209 21.43 1.37 -2.66
CA PHE A 209 20.25 1.54 -3.51
C PHE A 209 19.91 3.04 -3.67
N ARG A 210 19.81 3.76 -2.56
CA ARG A 210 19.45 5.18 -2.54
C ARG A 210 20.47 6.06 -3.27
N ASN A 211 21.76 5.74 -3.16
CA ASN A 211 22.85 6.49 -3.80
C ASN A 211 23.14 6.01 -5.23
N SER A 212 22.45 5.01 -5.74
CA SER A 212 22.67 4.48 -7.10
C SER A 212 21.99 5.30 -8.19
N ASN A 213 21.26 6.36 -7.86
CA ASN A 213 20.48 7.16 -8.80
C ASN A 213 19.56 6.30 -9.70
N GLY A 214 18.93 5.28 -9.13
CA GLY A 214 18.05 4.38 -9.84
C GLY A 214 18.75 3.32 -10.70
N ALA A 215 20.07 3.13 -10.56
CA ALA A 215 20.81 2.13 -11.32
C ALA A 215 20.71 0.70 -10.75
N LEU A 216 20.38 0.56 -9.47
CA LEU A 216 20.35 -0.74 -8.80
C LEU A 216 18.97 -1.39 -8.92
N SER A 217 18.93 -2.58 -9.49
CA SER A 217 17.70 -3.40 -9.58
C SER A 217 17.98 -4.84 -9.13
N CYS A 218 16.89 -5.62 -8.98
CA CYS A 218 17.00 -7.06 -8.70
C CYS A 218 17.91 -7.77 -9.74
N LEU A 219 17.83 -7.38 -11.00
CA LEU A 219 18.65 -7.96 -12.09
C LEU A 219 20.13 -7.55 -12.02
N THR A 220 20.50 -6.58 -11.21
CA THR A 220 21.92 -6.24 -10.97
C THR A 220 22.65 -7.41 -10.32
N CYS A 221 21.98 -8.15 -9.44
CA CYS A 221 22.54 -9.26 -8.69
C CYS A 221 22.00 -10.62 -9.13
N HIS A 222 20.76 -10.72 -9.61
CA HIS A 222 20.09 -11.96 -9.96
C HIS A 222 19.89 -12.10 -11.46
N ASP A 223 20.06 -13.33 -11.96
CA ASP A 223 19.63 -13.73 -13.30
C ASP A 223 18.42 -14.68 -13.14
N PRO A 224 17.19 -14.24 -13.50
CA PRO A 224 15.99 -15.06 -13.33
C PRO A 224 15.95 -16.29 -14.23
N HIS A 225 16.80 -16.36 -15.26
CA HIS A 225 16.92 -17.53 -16.13
C HIS A 225 17.89 -18.58 -15.58
N GLN A 226 18.56 -18.32 -14.46
CA GLN A 226 19.56 -19.24 -13.89
C GLN A 226 19.15 -19.65 -12.47
N PRO A 227 19.48 -20.88 -12.06
CA PRO A 227 19.36 -21.27 -10.66
C PRO A 227 20.10 -20.31 -9.75
N LEU A 228 19.50 -20.01 -8.60
CA LEU A 228 20.08 -19.10 -7.62
C LEU A 228 21.43 -19.64 -7.11
N LYS A 229 22.47 -18.85 -7.21
CA LYS A 229 23.76 -19.17 -6.62
C LYS A 229 23.66 -19.06 -5.09
N THR A 230 24.01 -20.14 -4.39
CA THR A 230 23.89 -20.20 -2.91
C THR A 230 25.18 -19.75 -2.21
N ALA A 231 26.31 -19.77 -2.88
CA ALA A 231 27.58 -19.33 -2.33
C ALA A 231 27.69 -17.80 -2.33
N ALA A 232 27.83 -17.21 -1.14
CA ALA A 232 27.90 -15.77 -0.97
C ALA A 232 28.99 -15.09 -1.84
N PRO A 233 30.21 -15.63 -2.01
CA PRO A 233 31.24 -15.05 -2.87
C PRO A 233 30.85 -14.91 -4.35
N ALA A 234 29.82 -15.67 -4.81
CA ALA A 234 29.37 -15.57 -6.19
C ALA A 234 28.79 -14.20 -6.57
N TYR A 235 28.44 -13.39 -5.56
CA TYR A 235 27.88 -12.04 -5.74
C TYR A 235 28.89 -10.92 -5.50
N ASP A 236 30.09 -11.22 -4.98
CA ASP A 236 31.07 -10.19 -4.60
C ASP A 236 31.53 -9.33 -5.78
N ALA A 237 31.61 -9.91 -6.99
CA ALA A 237 31.93 -9.17 -8.19
C ALA A 237 30.92 -8.04 -8.50
N ARG A 238 29.66 -8.20 -8.08
CA ARG A 238 28.62 -7.16 -8.23
C ARG A 238 28.86 -6.01 -7.27
N CYS A 239 29.30 -6.29 -6.04
CA CYS A 239 29.65 -5.27 -5.08
C CYS A 239 30.90 -4.51 -5.52
N THR A 240 31.96 -5.21 -5.94
CA THR A 240 33.22 -4.60 -6.34
C THR A 240 33.15 -3.82 -7.65
N SER A 241 32.14 -4.04 -8.49
CA SER A 241 31.93 -3.20 -9.68
C SER A 241 31.60 -1.74 -9.34
N CYS A 242 30.95 -1.49 -8.19
CA CYS A 242 30.66 -0.15 -7.68
C CYS A 242 31.64 0.27 -6.55
N HIS A 243 32.21 -0.71 -5.83
CA HIS A 243 33.10 -0.49 -4.69
C HIS A 243 34.50 -1.06 -4.94
N PRO A 244 35.26 -0.58 -5.95
CA PRO A 244 36.54 -1.18 -6.36
C PRO A 244 37.63 -1.01 -5.29
N LYS A 245 37.49 -0.06 -4.37
CA LYS A 245 38.42 0.24 -3.29
C LYS A 245 37.73 0.27 -1.93
N ALA A 246 36.87 -0.74 -1.65
CA ALA A 246 36.22 -0.81 -0.35
C ALA A 246 37.26 -0.88 0.76
N ALA A 247 37.41 0.21 1.53
CA ALA A 247 38.35 0.27 2.64
C ALA A 247 37.72 -0.37 3.88
N HIS A 248 38.38 -1.39 4.41
CA HIS A 248 38.00 -1.99 5.68
C HIS A 248 39.09 -1.73 6.69
N THR A 249 38.70 -1.33 7.91
CA THR A 249 39.61 -1.06 9.01
C THR A 249 40.26 -2.29 9.62
N THR A 250 39.75 -3.47 9.31
CA THR A 250 40.27 -4.77 9.75
C THR A 250 40.62 -5.62 8.52
N PRO A 251 41.77 -6.35 8.54
CA PRO A 251 42.09 -7.28 7.46
C PRO A 251 40.99 -8.34 7.30
N ILE A 252 40.26 -8.27 6.22
CA ILE A 252 39.19 -9.25 5.91
C ILE A 252 39.82 -10.37 5.08
N ALA A 253 40.56 -11.22 5.73
CA ALA A 253 40.95 -12.47 5.14
C ALA A 253 39.72 -13.39 5.02
N ALA A 254 39.31 -13.70 3.79
CA ALA A 254 38.40 -14.79 3.44
C ALA A 254 36.87 -14.64 3.72
N ARG A 255 36.34 -13.45 3.98
CA ARG A 255 34.87 -13.27 4.08
C ARG A 255 34.31 -12.56 2.86
N SER A 256 33.15 -13.03 2.35
CA SER A 256 32.51 -12.38 1.21
C SER A 256 31.78 -11.10 1.63
N CYS A 257 31.65 -10.15 0.71
CA CYS A 257 30.87 -8.92 0.90
C CYS A 257 29.45 -9.24 1.39
N VAL A 258 28.78 -10.17 0.74
CA VAL A 258 27.42 -10.59 1.08
C VAL A 258 27.35 -11.17 2.50
N GLY A 259 28.31 -11.98 2.91
CA GLY A 259 28.32 -12.60 4.24
C GLY A 259 28.37 -11.63 5.41
N CYS A 260 28.93 -10.43 5.18
CA CYS A 260 29.02 -9.38 6.19
C CYS A 260 27.96 -8.30 6.04
N HIS A 261 27.64 -7.88 4.80
CA HIS A 261 26.76 -6.76 4.51
C HIS A 261 25.30 -7.16 4.26
N MET A 262 25.02 -8.46 4.06
CA MET A 262 23.70 -9.06 3.87
C MET A 262 23.58 -10.34 4.73
N PRO A 263 23.63 -10.24 6.05
CA PRO A 263 23.68 -11.41 6.93
C PRO A 263 22.45 -12.30 6.78
N GLN A 264 22.62 -13.58 7.11
CA GLN A 264 21.49 -14.49 7.19
C GLN A 264 20.61 -14.15 8.40
N VAL A 265 19.31 -14.03 8.17
CA VAL A 265 18.29 -13.83 9.20
C VAL A 265 17.50 -15.11 9.37
N ALA A 266 17.31 -15.55 10.59
CA ALA A 266 16.49 -16.71 10.94
C ALA A 266 15.11 -16.23 11.41
N THR A 267 14.05 -16.67 10.73
CA THR A 267 12.67 -16.50 11.20
C THR A 267 12.20 -17.66 12.06
N SER A 268 12.87 -18.79 11.92
CA SER A 268 12.68 -19.97 12.76
C SER A 268 13.97 -20.78 12.79
N ALA A 269 14.01 -21.81 13.62
CA ALA A 269 15.14 -22.75 13.67
C ALA A 269 15.43 -23.40 12.30
N ASN A 270 14.39 -23.53 11.48
CA ASN A 270 14.44 -24.28 10.22
C ASN A 270 14.53 -23.39 8.96
N LEU A 271 14.31 -22.06 9.09
CA LEU A 271 14.23 -21.16 7.94
C LEU A 271 15.12 -19.95 8.11
N LYS A 272 16.11 -19.83 7.22
CA LYS A 272 17.04 -18.70 7.12
C LYS A 272 17.03 -18.16 5.69
N PHE A 273 17.16 -16.82 5.57
CA PHE A 273 17.28 -16.13 4.28
C PHE A 273 18.21 -14.92 4.38
N THR A 274 18.69 -14.49 3.22
CA THR A 274 19.63 -13.36 3.13
C THR A 274 18.87 -12.04 3.31
N ASN A 275 19.35 -11.21 4.22
CA ASN A 275 18.82 -9.87 4.42
C ASN A 275 19.21 -8.96 3.24
N HIS A 276 18.23 -8.42 2.53
CA HIS A 276 18.45 -7.49 1.41
C HIS A 276 18.62 -6.02 1.85
N TRP A 277 18.49 -5.73 3.13
CA TRP A 277 18.92 -4.43 3.67
C TRP A 277 20.43 -4.41 3.81
N ILE A 278 21.11 -4.02 2.73
CA ILE A 278 22.57 -3.99 2.67
C ILE A 278 23.09 -2.92 3.64
N GLY A 279 23.89 -3.33 4.61
CA GLY A 279 24.33 -2.46 5.71
C GLY A 279 25.62 -2.89 6.38
N ILE A 280 25.95 -2.25 7.50
CA ILE A 280 27.02 -2.65 8.40
C ILE A 280 26.39 -3.21 9.67
N TYR A 281 26.67 -4.46 9.98
CA TYR A 281 26.03 -5.18 11.06
C TYR A 281 26.99 -5.47 12.21
N ASP A 282 26.53 -5.31 13.45
CA ASP A 282 27.26 -5.76 14.63
C ASP A 282 27.18 -7.30 14.77
N PRO A 283 27.97 -7.91 15.66
CA PRO A 283 27.92 -9.35 15.89
C PRO A 283 26.55 -9.89 16.36
N ARG A 284 25.66 -9.01 16.81
CA ARG A 284 24.28 -9.33 17.22
C ARG A 284 23.29 -9.15 16.06
N GLY A 285 23.76 -8.83 14.86
CA GLY A 285 22.95 -8.66 13.67
C GLY A 285 22.20 -7.32 13.61
N ARG A 286 22.51 -6.34 14.43
CA ARG A 286 21.92 -5.00 14.37
C ARG A 286 22.63 -4.17 13.31
N ASN A 287 21.86 -3.51 12.44
CA ASN A 287 22.44 -2.59 11.48
C ASN A 287 22.97 -1.33 12.20
N LEU A 288 24.27 -1.07 12.02
CA LEU A 288 24.97 0.07 12.62
C LEU A 288 24.85 1.36 11.81
N ILE A 289 24.29 1.31 10.60
CA ILE A 289 23.98 2.52 9.83
C ILE A 289 22.69 3.10 10.43
N PRO A 290 22.75 4.28 11.11
CA PRO A 290 21.57 4.85 11.75
C PRO A 290 20.49 5.15 10.72
N SER A 291 19.26 4.76 11.00
CA SER A 291 18.10 5.09 10.18
C SER A 291 17.90 6.60 9.99
N LYS A 292 18.35 7.42 10.94
CA LYS A 292 18.31 8.90 10.88
C LYS A 292 19.11 9.53 9.72
N ARG A 293 20.14 8.89 9.18
CA ARG A 293 20.81 9.33 7.94
C ARG A 293 20.13 8.78 6.68
N ALA A 294 19.23 7.85 6.86
CA ALA A 294 18.59 7.12 5.79
C ALA A 294 17.39 7.86 5.19
N VAL A 295 16.79 8.80 5.91
CA VAL A 295 15.50 9.40 5.55
C VAL A 295 15.64 10.68 4.74
N THR A 296 16.79 11.33 4.75
CA THR A 296 16.99 12.64 4.10
C THR A 296 17.14 12.60 2.58
N ASP A 297 17.34 11.42 1.97
CA ASP A 297 17.55 11.28 0.52
C ASP A 297 16.60 10.26 -0.16
N LEU A 298 15.56 9.83 0.53
CA LEU A 298 14.47 9.10 -0.09
C LEU A 298 13.61 10.08 -0.90
N ARG A 299 14.11 10.53 -2.03
CA ARG A 299 13.18 10.95 -3.08
C ARG A 299 12.29 9.75 -3.37
N PRO A 300 10.95 9.92 -3.39
CA PRO A 300 10.10 8.86 -3.89
C PRO A 300 10.51 8.63 -5.34
N VAL A 301 11.30 7.58 -5.56
CA VAL A 301 11.69 7.10 -6.89
C VAL A 301 10.44 6.65 -7.67
N LEU A 302 9.29 6.63 -6.98
CA LEU A 302 7.99 6.26 -7.52
C LEU A 302 7.20 7.43 -8.14
N ALA A 303 7.61 8.67 -7.97
CA ALA A 303 6.93 9.81 -8.58
C ALA A 303 7.76 10.33 -9.75
N LYS A 304 7.35 9.99 -10.96
CA LYS A 304 7.73 10.52 -12.27
C LYS A 304 8.55 9.58 -13.15
N ASP A 305 7.89 8.58 -13.65
CA ASP A 305 8.08 8.17 -15.03
C ASP A 305 6.73 7.73 -15.63
N GLU A 306 5.88 8.72 -15.95
CA GLU A 306 4.62 8.50 -16.68
C GLU A 306 4.85 8.20 -18.18
N SER A 307 6.09 8.08 -18.61
CA SER A 307 6.43 7.86 -20.02
C SER A 307 6.68 6.39 -20.39
N ALA A 308 6.37 5.45 -19.51
CA ALA A 308 6.50 4.03 -19.82
C ALA A 308 5.31 3.53 -20.65
N ASN A 309 5.28 3.90 -21.92
CA ASN A 309 4.49 3.18 -22.91
C ASN A 309 4.83 1.69 -22.88
N GLY A 310 3.91 0.88 -22.37
CA GLY A 310 3.95 -0.58 -22.46
C GLY A 310 4.47 -1.33 -21.23
N MET A 311 4.39 -0.78 -20.03
CA MET A 311 4.60 -1.58 -18.82
C MET A 311 3.41 -2.51 -18.63
N ILE A 312 3.61 -3.79 -18.83
CA ILE A 312 2.69 -4.81 -18.32
C ILE A 312 2.90 -4.83 -16.81
N VAL A 313 1.97 -4.21 -16.09
CA VAL A 313 1.87 -4.40 -14.64
C VAL A 313 1.71 -5.90 -14.41
N PRO A 314 2.52 -6.56 -13.54
CA PRO A 314 2.35 -7.98 -13.29
C PRO A 314 0.92 -8.23 -12.84
N ALA A 315 0.20 -9.00 -13.65
CA ALA A 315 -1.20 -9.36 -13.53
C ALA A 315 -2.08 -8.18 -13.07
N ASP A 316 -2.62 -7.46 -14.03
CA ASP A 316 -3.72 -6.52 -13.80
C ASP A 316 -4.71 -7.17 -12.82
N PRO A 317 -5.03 -6.55 -11.67
CA PRO A 317 -6.03 -7.09 -10.76
C PRO A 317 -7.35 -7.43 -11.45
N SER A 318 -7.69 -6.75 -12.54
CA SER A 318 -8.89 -7.02 -13.33
C SER A 318 -8.94 -8.44 -13.89
N THR A 319 -7.82 -9.13 -14.05
CA THR A 319 -7.77 -10.54 -14.48
C THR A 319 -8.42 -11.49 -13.49
N LEU A 320 -8.71 -11.07 -12.26
CA LEU A 320 -9.44 -11.85 -11.27
C LEU A 320 -10.96 -11.67 -11.36
N ALA A 321 -11.46 -10.67 -12.09
CA ALA A 321 -12.89 -10.42 -12.19
C ALA A 321 -13.67 -11.64 -12.75
N PRO A 322 -13.20 -12.35 -13.80
CA PRO A 322 -13.86 -13.58 -14.27
C PRO A 322 -13.93 -14.67 -13.20
N VAL A 323 -12.94 -14.78 -12.33
CA VAL A 323 -12.90 -15.77 -11.25
C VAL A 323 -13.99 -15.50 -10.22
N TYR A 324 -14.17 -14.23 -9.82
CA TYR A 324 -15.25 -13.84 -8.93
C TYR A 324 -16.62 -14.08 -9.58
N ALA A 325 -16.77 -13.78 -10.88
CA ALA A 325 -18.00 -14.05 -11.62
C ALA A 325 -18.31 -15.57 -11.67
N GLN A 326 -17.30 -16.40 -11.93
CA GLN A 326 -17.44 -17.86 -11.89
C GLN A 326 -17.84 -18.36 -10.50
N ALA A 327 -17.25 -17.77 -9.43
CA ALA A 327 -17.62 -18.13 -8.07
C ALA A 327 -19.09 -17.81 -7.75
N VAL A 328 -19.63 -16.70 -8.23
CA VAL A 328 -21.06 -16.39 -8.11
C VAL A 328 -21.90 -17.45 -8.81
N ALA A 329 -21.58 -17.78 -10.06
CA ALA A 329 -22.29 -18.78 -10.85
C ALA A 329 -22.26 -20.17 -10.19
N GLU A 330 -21.13 -20.56 -9.61
CA GLU A 330 -21.00 -21.84 -8.91
C GLU A 330 -21.86 -21.87 -7.64
N ARG A 331 -21.90 -20.78 -6.87
CA ARG A 331 -22.78 -20.66 -5.70
C ARG A 331 -24.26 -20.75 -6.07
N GLU A 332 -24.65 -20.15 -7.18
CA GLU A 332 -26.00 -20.29 -7.71
C GLU A 332 -26.36 -21.75 -8.03
N ARG A 333 -25.43 -22.44 -8.69
CA ARG A 333 -25.61 -23.85 -9.05
C ARG A 333 -25.72 -24.76 -7.82
N GLU A 334 -24.90 -24.53 -6.79
CA GLU A 334 -24.82 -25.38 -5.59
C GLU A 334 -25.92 -25.09 -4.57
N SER A 335 -26.22 -23.82 -4.33
CA SER A 335 -27.03 -23.39 -3.20
C SER A 335 -28.30 -22.64 -3.61
N GLY A 336 -28.49 -22.39 -4.91
CA GLY A 336 -29.61 -21.63 -5.45
C GLY A 336 -29.33 -20.12 -5.58
N PRO A 337 -30.07 -19.44 -6.48
CA PRO A 337 -29.81 -18.03 -6.81
C PRO A 337 -30.04 -17.05 -5.65
N ASP A 338 -30.92 -17.40 -4.70
CA ASP A 338 -31.33 -16.54 -3.59
C ASP A 338 -30.76 -16.99 -2.23
N SER A 339 -29.73 -17.82 -2.27
CA SER A 339 -29.08 -18.27 -1.04
C SER A 339 -28.14 -17.20 -0.44
N ALA A 340 -27.96 -17.21 0.88
CA ALA A 340 -26.97 -16.36 1.55
C ALA A 340 -25.54 -16.56 1.03
N LYS A 341 -25.21 -17.77 0.57
CA LYS A 341 -23.90 -18.05 -0.06
C LYS A 341 -23.75 -17.33 -1.39
N THR A 342 -24.80 -17.28 -2.20
CA THR A 342 -24.82 -16.54 -3.45
C THR A 342 -24.74 -15.02 -3.21
N ALA A 343 -25.46 -14.51 -2.20
CA ALA A 343 -25.35 -13.11 -1.79
C ALA A 343 -23.93 -12.75 -1.41
N ARG A 344 -23.28 -13.56 -0.56
CA ARG A 344 -21.90 -13.34 -0.15
C ARG A 344 -20.93 -13.34 -1.32
N ALA A 345 -21.03 -14.29 -2.25
CA ALA A 345 -20.17 -14.33 -3.44
C ALA A 345 -20.36 -13.09 -4.33
N ALA A 346 -21.61 -12.66 -4.52
CA ALA A 346 -21.94 -11.45 -5.27
C ALA A 346 -21.38 -10.18 -4.58
N ALA A 347 -21.50 -10.09 -3.25
CA ALA A 347 -20.93 -8.99 -2.48
C ALA A 347 -19.40 -8.96 -2.55
N ASP A 348 -18.75 -10.13 -2.46
CA ASP A 348 -17.28 -10.23 -2.58
C ASP A 348 -16.81 -9.81 -3.98
N PHE A 349 -17.54 -10.20 -5.02
CA PHE A 349 -17.28 -9.75 -6.39
C PHE A 349 -17.41 -8.24 -6.52
N GLY A 350 -18.49 -7.65 -6.02
CA GLY A 350 -18.71 -6.22 -6.07
C GLY A 350 -17.64 -5.44 -5.28
N ARG A 351 -17.27 -5.89 -4.08
CA ARG A 351 -16.17 -5.30 -3.29
C ARG A 351 -14.82 -5.39 -4.00
N PHE A 352 -14.55 -6.52 -4.66
CA PHE A 352 -13.36 -6.67 -5.49
C PHE A 352 -13.35 -5.64 -6.64
N LEU A 353 -14.46 -5.47 -7.35
CA LEU A 353 -14.58 -4.48 -8.43
C LEU A 353 -14.35 -3.04 -7.92
N LEU A 354 -14.82 -2.71 -6.71
CA LEU A 354 -14.51 -1.42 -6.06
C LEU A 354 -13.02 -1.25 -5.79
N GLN A 355 -12.33 -2.29 -5.32
CA GLN A 355 -10.89 -2.25 -5.06
C GLN A 355 -10.04 -1.98 -6.31
N ILE A 356 -10.54 -2.36 -7.49
CA ILE A 356 -9.89 -2.11 -8.79
C ILE A 356 -10.52 -0.93 -9.53
N GLU A 357 -11.23 -0.05 -8.83
CA GLU A 357 -11.83 1.19 -9.31
C GLU A 357 -12.90 1.00 -10.41
N LYS A 358 -13.46 -0.21 -10.56
CA LYS A 358 -14.54 -0.53 -11.49
C LYS A 358 -15.93 -0.37 -10.87
N SER A 359 -16.21 0.83 -10.36
CA SER A 359 -17.40 1.11 -9.58
C SER A 359 -18.71 0.90 -10.36
N ALA A 360 -18.72 1.15 -11.67
CA ALA A 360 -19.89 0.91 -12.50
C ALA A 360 -20.21 -0.59 -12.64
N GLU A 361 -19.18 -1.43 -12.75
CA GLU A 361 -19.33 -2.89 -12.83
C GLU A 361 -19.70 -3.48 -11.46
N ALA A 362 -19.28 -2.84 -10.36
CA ALA A 362 -19.54 -3.28 -8.98
C ALA A 362 -21.03 -3.16 -8.58
N GLU A 363 -21.78 -2.25 -9.19
CA GLU A 363 -23.15 -1.95 -8.79
C GLU A 363 -24.09 -3.16 -8.92
N ALA A 364 -24.05 -3.87 -10.05
CA ALA A 364 -24.98 -4.98 -10.31
C ALA A 364 -24.81 -6.13 -9.29
N PRO A 365 -23.60 -6.66 -9.04
CA PRO A 365 -23.42 -7.71 -8.05
C PRO A 365 -23.74 -7.23 -6.62
N LEU A 366 -23.48 -5.97 -6.27
CA LEU A 366 -23.82 -5.45 -4.94
C LEU A 366 -25.33 -5.25 -4.76
N ARG A 367 -26.05 -4.76 -5.76
CA ARG A 367 -27.53 -4.69 -5.70
C ARG A 367 -28.14 -6.07 -5.53
N ARG A 368 -27.58 -7.07 -6.21
CA ARG A 368 -28.03 -8.44 -6.08
C ARG A 368 -27.80 -8.98 -4.66
N ALA A 369 -26.61 -8.77 -4.09
CA ALA A 369 -26.31 -9.20 -2.73
C ALA A 369 -27.30 -8.57 -1.73
N VAL A 370 -27.49 -7.25 -1.80
CA VAL A 370 -28.45 -6.53 -0.94
C VAL A 370 -29.86 -7.08 -1.08
N ALA A 371 -30.34 -7.35 -2.29
CA ALA A 371 -31.68 -7.88 -2.50
C ALA A 371 -31.88 -9.27 -1.90
N ILE A 372 -30.87 -10.14 -2.01
CA ILE A 372 -30.92 -11.49 -1.42
C ILE A 372 -30.86 -11.40 0.12
N ASP A 373 -30.00 -10.56 0.68
CA ASP A 373 -29.86 -10.39 2.10
C ASP A 373 -31.10 -9.75 2.75
N GLU A 374 -31.75 -8.82 2.06
CA GLU A 374 -33.04 -8.26 2.49
C GLU A 374 -34.12 -9.36 2.57
N HIS A 375 -34.17 -10.23 1.58
CA HIS A 375 -35.13 -11.34 1.56
C HIS A 375 -34.86 -12.35 2.69
N ASN A 376 -33.57 -12.64 2.93
CA ASN A 376 -33.14 -13.63 3.93
C ASN A 376 -33.00 -13.06 5.35
N SER A 377 -33.13 -11.76 5.53
CA SER A 377 -32.85 -11.05 6.80
C SER A 377 -31.44 -11.37 7.32
N ASP A 378 -30.45 -11.40 6.41
CA ASP A 378 -29.05 -11.73 6.74
C ASP A 378 -28.35 -10.56 7.45
N SER A 379 -27.50 -10.90 8.41
CA SER A 379 -26.70 -9.93 9.17
C SER A 379 -25.62 -9.20 8.34
N ALA A 380 -25.27 -9.70 7.15
CA ALA A 380 -24.31 -9.10 6.24
C ALA A 380 -24.87 -7.85 5.52
N ILE A 381 -26.19 -7.68 5.49
CA ILE A 381 -26.90 -6.63 4.75
C ILE A 381 -26.35 -5.22 5.00
N ASP A 382 -25.97 -4.89 6.22
CA ASP A 382 -25.45 -3.55 6.53
C ASP A 382 -24.14 -3.27 5.77
N ALA A 383 -23.23 -4.25 5.72
CA ALA A 383 -21.96 -4.13 5.02
C ALA A 383 -22.14 -4.11 3.48
N ASP A 384 -23.14 -4.82 2.97
CA ASP A 384 -23.41 -4.86 1.55
C ASP A 384 -24.11 -3.58 1.07
N ARG A 385 -24.99 -3.00 1.89
CA ARG A 385 -25.54 -1.65 1.67
C ARG A 385 -24.46 -0.58 1.68
N GLU A 386 -23.49 -0.62 2.62
CA GLU A 386 -22.33 0.27 2.64
C GLU A 386 -21.51 0.13 1.36
N SER A 387 -21.23 -1.10 0.92
CA SER A 387 -20.46 -1.37 -0.31
C SER A 387 -21.19 -0.85 -1.56
N LEU A 388 -22.50 -1.04 -1.64
CA LEU A 388 -23.32 -0.50 -2.72
C LEU A 388 -23.35 1.02 -2.72
N ALA A 389 -23.45 1.64 -1.54
CA ALA A 389 -23.42 3.09 -1.41
C ALA A 389 -22.08 3.67 -1.90
N LEU A 390 -20.95 3.02 -1.60
CA LEU A 390 -19.62 3.39 -2.12
C LEU A 390 -19.55 3.28 -3.65
N ALA A 391 -20.10 2.22 -4.23
CA ALA A 391 -20.16 2.07 -5.68
C ALA A 391 -20.98 3.16 -6.37
N LEU A 392 -22.09 3.55 -5.76
CA LEU A 392 -22.98 4.62 -6.25
C LEU A 392 -22.35 6.01 -6.09
N GLU A 393 -21.67 6.26 -4.97
CA GLU A 393 -20.94 7.51 -4.72
C GLU A 393 -19.87 7.73 -5.80
N ALA A 394 -19.05 6.71 -6.06
CA ALA A 394 -18.00 6.76 -7.07
C ALA A 394 -18.55 7.03 -8.50
N GLN A 395 -19.80 6.66 -8.76
CA GLN A 395 -20.51 6.95 -10.00
C GLN A 395 -21.25 8.32 -9.98
N SER A 396 -21.07 9.11 -8.93
CA SER A 396 -21.78 10.39 -8.74
C SER A 396 -23.30 10.25 -8.58
N LYS A 397 -23.82 9.05 -8.27
CA LYS A 397 -25.23 8.78 -7.96
C LYS A 397 -25.56 9.14 -6.52
N ARG A 398 -25.30 10.41 -6.15
CA ARG A 398 -25.27 10.88 -4.76
C ARG A 398 -26.57 10.63 -3.97
N LYS A 399 -27.74 10.82 -4.59
CA LYS A 399 -29.01 10.61 -3.90
C LYS A 399 -29.23 9.17 -3.45
N GLU A 400 -28.91 8.22 -4.33
CA GLU A 400 -29.01 6.80 -4.01
C GLU A 400 -27.94 6.39 -2.99
N ALA A 401 -26.70 6.85 -3.15
CA ALA A 401 -25.63 6.58 -2.20
C ALA A 401 -26.01 7.01 -0.78
N VAL A 402 -26.53 8.22 -0.61
CA VAL A 402 -26.99 8.73 0.69
C VAL A 402 -28.09 7.84 1.29
N ALA A 403 -29.04 7.35 0.47
CA ALA A 403 -30.08 6.46 0.95
C ALA A 403 -29.53 5.14 1.50
N TYR A 404 -28.61 4.51 0.77
CA TYR A 404 -27.98 3.26 1.21
C TYR A 404 -27.02 3.45 2.38
N PHE A 405 -26.25 4.56 2.44
CA PHE A 405 -25.44 4.88 3.62
C PHE A 405 -26.31 5.07 4.88
N ARG A 406 -27.49 5.73 4.78
CA ARG A 406 -28.41 5.84 5.92
C ARG A 406 -28.92 4.49 6.39
N GLN A 407 -29.35 3.63 5.46
CA GLN A 407 -29.80 2.28 5.80
C GLN A 407 -28.68 1.46 6.48
N ALA A 408 -27.44 1.53 5.98
CA ALA A 408 -26.30 0.87 6.58
C ALA A 408 -25.92 1.45 7.96
N ALA A 409 -26.07 2.76 8.13
CA ALA A 409 -25.80 3.46 9.39
C ALA A 409 -26.84 3.16 10.49
N GLU A 410 -28.09 2.92 10.10
CA GLU A 410 -29.20 2.56 10.98
C GLU A 410 -29.26 1.06 11.29
N GLY A 411 -28.39 0.27 10.68
CA GLY A 411 -28.29 -1.17 10.86
C GLY A 411 -27.72 -1.61 12.22
N HIS A 412 -27.49 -2.89 12.35
CA HIS A 412 -27.12 -3.52 13.62
C HIS A 412 -25.60 -3.56 13.86
N ASN A 413 -24.78 -3.40 12.80
CA ASN A 413 -23.33 -3.47 12.92
C ASN A 413 -22.72 -2.10 13.25
N PRO A 414 -22.26 -1.87 14.51
CA PRO A 414 -21.81 -0.54 14.91
C PRO A 414 -20.55 -0.07 14.16
N ARG A 415 -19.73 -1.00 13.65
CA ARG A 415 -18.54 -0.64 12.87
C ARG A 415 -18.91 -0.17 11.47
N VAL A 416 -19.92 -0.79 10.85
CA VAL A 416 -20.49 -0.34 9.57
C VAL A 416 -21.20 1.01 9.77
N ALA A 417 -21.99 1.13 10.83
CA ALA A 417 -22.67 2.38 11.17
C ALA A 417 -21.70 3.55 11.31
N ALA A 418 -20.57 3.35 12.01
CA ALA A 418 -19.55 4.38 12.17
C ALA A 418 -18.99 4.89 10.84
N ARG A 419 -18.64 3.97 9.93
CA ARG A 419 -18.11 4.33 8.60
C ARG A 419 -19.18 5.01 7.73
N SER A 420 -20.38 4.47 7.74
CA SER A 420 -21.50 5.02 6.96
C SER A 420 -21.90 6.43 7.44
N PHE A 421 -21.92 6.67 8.76
CA PHE A 421 -22.13 8.02 9.30
C PHE A 421 -20.99 8.98 8.96
N ALA A 422 -19.72 8.52 8.98
CA ALA A 422 -18.60 9.35 8.56
C ALA A 422 -18.75 9.74 7.08
N LYS A 423 -19.12 8.81 6.20
CA LYS A 423 -19.39 9.10 4.79
C LYS A 423 -20.57 10.04 4.58
N LEU A 424 -21.64 9.89 5.34
CA LEU A 424 -22.77 10.82 5.32
C LEU A 424 -22.34 12.24 5.71
N ALA A 425 -21.45 12.39 6.69
CA ALA A 425 -20.92 13.69 7.10
C ALA A 425 -20.10 14.37 5.98
N GLU A 426 -19.34 13.61 5.20
CA GLU A 426 -18.61 14.12 4.04
C GLU A 426 -19.57 14.59 2.92
N ILE A 427 -20.58 13.79 2.64
CA ILE A 427 -21.50 14.00 1.52
C ILE A 427 -22.55 15.08 1.84
N ASP A 428 -23.20 14.99 2.99
CA ASP A 428 -24.29 15.89 3.43
C ASP A 428 -23.76 16.90 4.45
N ARG A 429 -23.14 17.96 3.91
CA ARG A 429 -22.53 19.01 4.74
C ARG A 429 -23.52 19.75 5.64
N GLU A 430 -24.80 19.75 5.29
CA GLU A 430 -25.82 20.40 6.10
C GLU A 430 -26.03 19.72 7.46
N HIS A 431 -25.87 18.40 7.51
CA HIS A 431 -26.04 17.59 8.70
C HIS A 431 -24.73 16.95 9.21
N ALA A 432 -23.58 17.44 8.73
CA ALA A 432 -22.27 16.85 8.99
C ALA A 432 -21.97 16.68 10.49
N ASP A 433 -22.33 17.65 11.34
CA ASP A 433 -22.10 17.57 12.79
C ASP A 433 -22.94 16.49 13.47
N ILE A 434 -24.17 16.26 13.00
CA ILE A 434 -25.05 15.19 13.49
C ILE A 434 -24.46 13.84 13.12
N TYR A 435 -24.09 13.68 11.84
CA TYR A 435 -23.50 12.42 11.35
C TYR A 435 -22.14 12.13 11.99
N SER A 436 -21.27 13.14 12.13
CA SER A 436 -19.97 12.96 12.79
C SER A 436 -20.13 12.54 14.26
N ARG A 437 -21.07 13.13 14.99
CA ARG A 437 -21.40 12.71 16.36
C ARG A 437 -21.85 11.25 16.41
N ASN A 438 -22.71 10.85 15.48
CA ASN A 438 -23.23 9.48 15.43
C ASN A 438 -22.12 8.50 15.01
N ALA A 439 -21.19 8.90 14.12
CA ALA A 439 -20.01 8.11 13.77
C ALA A 439 -19.13 7.84 15.00
N VAL A 440 -18.84 8.86 15.80
CA VAL A 440 -18.10 8.70 17.06
C VAL A 440 -18.82 7.72 18.00
N ALA A 441 -20.11 7.91 18.25
CA ALA A 441 -20.87 7.05 19.15
C ALA A 441 -20.91 5.59 18.69
N SER A 442 -21.03 5.38 17.39
CA SER A 442 -21.02 4.02 16.79
C SER A 442 -19.65 3.36 16.89
N GLU A 443 -18.55 4.10 16.67
CA GLU A 443 -17.19 3.56 16.81
C GLU A 443 -16.85 3.26 18.27
N GLU A 444 -17.29 4.09 19.20
CA GLU A 444 -17.15 3.83 20.64
C GLU A 444 -17.84 2.52 21.06
N LYS A 445 -19.03 2.27 20.51
CA LYS A 445 -19.74 1.01 20.71
C LYS A 445 -19.01 -0.17 20.09
N ALA A 446 -18.34 0.03 18.95
CA ALA A 446 -17.64 -1.02 18.20
C ALA A 446 -16.28 -1.40 18.79
N SER A 447 -15.50 -0.41 19.25
CA SER A 447 -14.06 -0.56 19.54
C SER A 447 -13.67 -0.01 20.92
N GLY A 448 -14.61 0.57 21.67
CA GLY A 448 -14.36 1.22 22.95
C GLY A 448 -13.91 2.68 22.83
N THR A 449 -14.12 3.44 23.91
CA THR A 449 -13.94 4.91 23.95
C THR A 449 -12.48 5.37 23.82
N GLY A 450 -11.49 4.49 24.01
CA GLY A 450 -10.04 4.75 23.90
C GLY A 450 -9.41 4.28 22.59
N SER A 451 -10.21 3.85 21.61
CA SER A 451 -9.70 3.38 20.33
C SER A 451 -9.06 4.54 19.53
N PRO A 452 -7.88 4.36 18.89
CA PRO A 452 -7.29 5.36 18.00
C PRO A 452 -8.24 5.80 16.88
N ARG A 453 -9.14 4.93 16.44
CA ARG A 453 -10.15 5.25 15.44
C ARG A 453 -11.20 6.25 15.95
N VAL A 454 -11.53 6.20 17.24
CA VAL A 454 -12.37 7.23 17.89
C VAL A 454 -11.68 8.59 17.82
N ALA A 455 -10.36 8.65 18.02
CA ALA A 455 -9.62 9.92 17.92
C ALA A 455 -9.71 10.55 16.52
N LEU A 456 -9.63 9.74 15.45
CA LEU A 456 -9.83 10.22 14.08
C LEU A 456 -11.23 10.81 13.89
N LEU A 457 -12.27 10.08 14.29
CA LEU A 457 -13.66 10.55 14.16
C LEU A 457 -13.95 11.78 15.03
N LEU A 458 -13.33 11.92 16.20
CA LEU A 458 -13.42 13.12 17.02
C LEU A 458 -12.79 14.33 16.32
N GLN A 459 -11.67 14.15 15.62
CA GLN A 459 -11.04 15.20 14.80
C GLN A 459 -11.96 15.61 13.65
N GLU A 460 -12.52 14.66 12.91
CA GLU A 460 -13.47 14.94 11.82
C GLU A 460 -14.72 15.67 12.33
N TYR A 461 -15.25 15.25 13.48
CA TYR A 461 -16.38 15.96 14.14
C TYR A 461 -16.00 17.39 14.52
N ALA A 462 -14.83 17.59 15.11
CA ALA A 462 -14.34 18.92 15.44
C ALA A 462 -14.19 19.82 14.20
N LEU A 463 -13.68 19.28 13.08
CA LEU A 463 -13.61 20.00 11.81
C LEU A 463 -15.00 20.38 11.28
N ALA A 464 -15.99 19.49 11.38
CA ALA A 464 -17.37 19.77 10.99
C ALA A 464 -18.01 20.90 11.85
N LEU A 465 -17.70 20.94 13.14
CA LEU A 465 -18.13 22.03 14.04
C LEU A 465 -17.43 23.34 13.72
N ARG A 466 -16.12 23.32 13.48
CA ARG A 466 -15.34 24.50 13.11
C ARG A 466 -15.82 25.14 11.81
N ALA A 467 -16.15 24.31 10.81
CA ALA A 467 -16.75 24.80 9.55
C ALA A 467 -18.06 25.59 9.75
N ARG A 468 -18.66 25.49 10.94
CA ARG A 468 -19.88 26.19 11.37
C ARG A 468 -19.62 27.25 12.42
N ASN A 469 -18.36 27.63 12.63
CA ASN A 469 -17.93 28.57 13.66
C ASN A 469 -18.33 28.16 15.12
N ARG A 470 -18.39 26.83 15.37
CA ARG A 470 -18.69 26.25 16.69
C ARG A 470 -17.41 25.77 17.39
N ASP A 471 -16.35 26.57 17.34
CA ASP A 471 -15.04 26.29 17.94
C ASP A 471 -15.08 25.94 19.44
N PRO A 472 -15.98 26.57 20.30
CA PRO A 472 -16.07 26.16 21.69
C PRO A 472 -16.44 24.68 21.89
N GLU A 473 -17.18 24.08 20.97
CA GLU A 473 -17.58 22.69 21.04
C GLU A 473 -16.54 21.76 20.38
N ALA A 474 -15.75 22.26 19.44
CA ALA A 474 -14.70 21.52 18.77
C ALA A 474 -13.49 21.25 19.70
N GLU A 475 -13.12 22.20 20.54
CA GLU A 475 -11.93 22.10 21.40
C GLU A 475 -11.94 20.87 22.32
N PRO A 476 -13.00 20.59 23.12
CA PRO A 476 -12.99 19.40 23.99
C PRO A 476 -12.89 18.09 23.22
N LEU A 477 -13.39 18.02 21.98
CA LEU A 477 -13.27 16.84 21.15
C LEU A 477 -11.81 16.62 20.71
N LEU A 478 -11.11 17.68 20.30
CA LEU A 478 -9.71 17.63 19.91
C LEU A 478 -8.81 17.28 21.10
N ARG A 479 -9.05 17.85 22.27
CA ARG A 479 -8.32 17.50 23.50
C ARG A 479 -8.51 16.03 23.87
N ARG A 480 -9.72 15.52 23.74
CA ARG A 480 -10.03 14.10 23.94
C ARG A 480 -9.31 13.23 22.90
N ALA A 481 -9.34 13.61 21.63
CA ALA A 481 -8.64 12.90 20.55
C ALA A 481 -7.12 12.83 20.82
N LEU A 482 -6.52 13.94 21.25
CA LEU A 482 -5.10 14.00 21.62
C LEU A 482 -4.79 13.08 22.80
N SER A 483 -5.63 13.08 23.84
CA SER A 483 -5.46 12.19 25.01
C SER A 483 -5.51 10.71 24.61
N ILE A 484 -6.41 10.33 23.70
CA ILE A 484 -6.49 8.96 23.17
C ILE A 484 -5.19 8.59 22.44
N GLN A 485 -4.70 9.46 21.56
CA GLN A 485 -3.46 9.21 20.81
C GLN A 485 -2.25 9.11 21.74
N GLN A 486 -2.16 9.95 22.77
CA GLN A 486 -1.05 9.91 23.74
C GLN A 486 -1.05 8.65 24.63
N SER A 487 -2.23 8.07 24.89
CA SER A 487 -2.37 6.87 25.72
C SER A 487 -2.35 5.58 24.93
N ALA A 488 -2.49 5.62 23.61
CA ALA A 488 -2.53 4.44 22.76
C ALA A 488 -1.15 3.78 22.64
N ALA A 489 -1.09 2.45 22.82
CA ALA A 489 0.13 1.66 22.65
C ALA A 489 0.69 1.74 21.21
N LYS A 490 -0.20 1.95 20.23
CA LYS A 490 0.13 2.20 18.81
C LYS A 490 -0.66 3.41 18.35
N ALA A 491 -0.15 4.59 18.65
CA ALA A 491 -0.72 5.84 18.14
C ALA A 491 -0.53 5.92 16.62
N ASP A 492 -1.56 6.41 15.92
CA ASP A 492 -1.45 6.71 14.50
C ASP A 492 -0.77 8.10 14.35
N PRO A 493 0.43 8.16 13.76
CA PRO A 493 1.15 9.42 13.59
C PRO A 493 0.38 10.45 12.76
N GLN A 494 -0.34 10.01 11.73
CA GLN A 494 -1.13 10.89 10.87
C GLN A 494 -2.29 11.53 11.64
N VAL A 495 -3.03 10.74 12.40
CA VAL A 495 -4.10 11.24 13.27
C VAL A 495 -3.52 12.16 14.36
N THR A 496 -2.37 11.78 14.94
CA THR A 496 -1.71 12.59 15.98
C THR A 496 -1.33 13.98 15.46
N VAL A 497 -0.66 14.07 14.31
CA VAL A 497 -0.30 15.34 13.67
C VAL A 497 -1.56 16.12 13.28
N GLY A 498 -2.55 15.46 12.69
CA GLY A 498 -3.80 16.09 12.31
C GLY A 498 -4.54 16.72 13.51
N VAL A 499 -4.63 16.02 14.63
CA VAL A 499 -5.25 16.53 15.87
C VAL A 499 -4.46 17.70 16.45
N LEU A 500 -3.11 17.58 16.52
CA LEU A 500 -2.24 18.64 17.03
C LEU A 500 -2.38 19.93 16.20
N ASN A 501 -2.28 19.84 14.88
CA ASN A 501 -2.44 20.97 13.97
C ASN A 501 -3.85 21.58 14.06
N THR A 502 -4.90 20.74 14.11
CA THR A 502 -6.28 21.25 14.19
C THR A 502 -6.54 22.00 15.51
N LEU A 503 -6.01 21.47 16.62
CA LEU A 503 -6.12 22.12 17.93
C LEU A 503 -5.23 23.36 18.00
N GLY A 504 -4.01 23.32 17.46
CA GLY A 504 -3.10 24.45 17.35
C GLY A 504 -3.74 25.63 16.61
N ASN A 505 -4.30 25.39 15.44
CA ASN A 505 -4.99 26.41 14.64
C ASN A 505 -6.25 26.96 15.35
N LEU A 506 -6.97 26.13 16.08
CA LEU A 506 -8.13 26.59 16.88
C LEU A 506 -7.66 27.54 17.99
N LEU A 507 -6.62 27.20 18.71
CA LEU A 507 -6.06 28.00 19.81
C LEU A 507 -5.40 29.28 19.30
N GLU A 508 -4.74 29.22 18.14
CA GLU A 508 -4.20 30.41 17.45
C GLU A 508 -5.34 31.41 17.15
N GLY A 509 -6.44 30.94 16.55
CA GLY A 509 -7.61 31.78 16.26
C GLY A 509 -8.18 32.44 17.52
N ARG A 510 -8.00 31.84 18.70
CA ARG A 510 -8.39 32.38 20.02
C ARG A 510 -7.28 33.19 20.70
N GLN A 511 -6.19 33.46 20.04
CA GLN A 511 -5.02 34.15 20.55
C GLN A 511 -4.35 33.46 21.76
N GLN A 512 -4.54 32.16 21.93
CA GLN A 512 -3.86 31.32 22.93
C GLN A 512 -2.54 30.80 22.37
N LEU A 513 -1.67 31.75 22.00
CA LEU A 513 -0.50 31.51 21.16
C LEU A 513 0.58 30.63 21.81
N ASP A 514 0.71 30.66 23.14
CA ASP A 514 1.73 29.84 23.84
C ASP A 514 1.38 28.36 23.80
N GLU A 515 0.12 28.02 23.99
CA GLU A 515 -0.36 26.64 23.90
C GLU A 515 -0.36 26.16 22.44
N ALA A 516 -0.80 27.01 21.50
CA ALA A 516 -0.74 26.71 20.07
C ALA A 516 0.70 26.39 19.62
N GLU A 517 1.69 27.21 19.99
CA GLU A 517 3.09 26.95 19.67
C GLU A 517 3.57 25.61 20.23
N LYS A 518 3.20 25.29 21.47
CA LYS A 518 3.60 24.01 22.07
C LYS A 518 3.05 22.82 21.27
N LEU A 519 1.79 22.88 20.84
CA LEU A 519 1.14 21.81 20.07
C LEU A 519 1.76 21.69 18.68
N GLU A 520 1.99 22.81 17.98
CA GLU A 520 2.60 22.80 16.66
C GLU A 520 4.07 22.32 16.69
N ARG A 521 4.83 22.62 17.75
CA ARG A 521 6.17 22.04 17.94
C ARG A 521 6.14 20.53 18.20
N MET A 522 5.13 20.05 18.92
CA MET A 522 4.90 18.60 19.07
C MET A 522 4.56 17.97 17.71
N ALA A 523 3.70 18.61 16.92
CA ALA A 523 3.35 18.16 15.58
C ALA A 523 4.58 18.14 14.67
N LEU A 524 5.43 19.14 14.74
CA LEU A 524 6.70 19.23 13.98
C LEU A 524 7.61 18.05 14.30
N THR A 525 7.79 17.76 15.59
CA THR A 525 8.60 16.62 16.04
C THR A 525 8.07 15.30 15.48
N VAL A 526 6.77 15.04 15.61
CA VAL A 526 6.15 13.82 15.09
C VAL A 526 6.26 13.77 13.57
N SER A 527 6.05 14.89 12.88
CA SER A 527 6.14 14.96 11.42
C SER A 527 7.55 14.65 10.92
N GLU A 528 8.58 15.20 11.56
CA GLU A 528 9.99 14.94 11.23
C GLU A 528 10.38 13.47 11.48
N GLU A 529 9.95 12.91 12.61
CA GLU A 529 10.33 11.55 13.01
C GLU A 529 9.62 10.46 12.20
N ARG A 530 8.36 10.70 11.81
CA ARG A 530 7.52 9.66 11.26
C ARG A 530 7.28 9.74 9.76
N PHE A 531 7.26 10.95 9.18
CA PHE A 531 6.97 11.14 7.76
C PHE A 531 8.18 11.60 6.94
N GLY A 532 9.24 12.05 7.63
CA GLY A 532 10.48 12.47 6.97
C GLY A 532 10.46 13.90 6.43
N PRO A 533 11.59 14.33 5.84
CA PRO A 533 11.87 15.74 5.55
C PRO A 533 11.10 16.30 4.34
N GLU A 534 10.54 15.44 3.48
CA GLU A 534 9.81 15.83 2.27
C GLU A 534 8.39 15.25 2.31
N SER A 535 7.62 15.58 3.34
CA SER A 535 6.25 15.10 3.51
C SER A 535 5.25 16.25 3.58
N VAL A 536 4.03 15.99 3.10
CA VAL A 536 2.90 16.94 3.18
C VAL A 536 2.63 17.34 4.63
N GLN A 537 2.68 16.38 5.55
CA GLN A 537 2.47 16.61 6.98
C GLN A 537 3.49 17.59 7.56
N LEU A 538 4.75 17.46 7.14
CA LEU A 538 5.82 18.36 7.60
C LEU A 538 5.66 19.77 7.01
N ALA A 539 5.34 19.90 5.71
CA ALA A 539 5.12 21.20 5.07
C ALA A 539 3.97 21.93 5.79
N MET A 540 2.84 21.27 5.95
CA MET A 540 1.66 21.85 6.63
C MET A 540 1.96 22.24 8.08
N THR A 541 2.68 21.42 8.83
CA THR A 541 3.06 21.75 10.22
C THR A 541 4.06 22.92 10.27
N CYS A 542 5.00 23.00 9.31
CA CYS A 542 5.88 24.17 9.21
C CYS A 542 5.10 25.46 8.98
N THR A 543 4.09 25.43 8.10
CA THR A 543 3.22 26.59 7.83
C THR A 543 2.42 26.97 9.06
N ASN A 544 1.76 26.04 9.73
CA ASN A 544 0.98 26.31 10.94
C ASN A 544 1.84 26.89 12.08
N LEU A 545 3.02 26.30 12.34
CA LEU A 545 3.92 26.82 13.34
C LEU A 545 4.45 28.22 12.96
N ALA A 546 4.70 28.47 11.67
CA ALA A 546 5.09 29.79 11.19
C ALA A 546 3.99 30.83 11.42
N ASP A 547 2.71 30.50 11.19
CA ASP A 547 1.56 31.38 11.46
C ASP A 547 1.48 31.76 12.96
N VAL A 548 1.59 30.77 13.84
CA VAL A 548 1.62 31.01 15.30
C VAL A 548 2.78 31.91 15.70
N LEU A 549 3.99 31.63 15.18
CA LEU A 549 5.19 32.43 15.50
C LEU A 549 5.10 33.86 14.92
N TRP A 550 4.49 34.01 13.74
CA TRP A 550 4.21 35.32 13.18
C TRP A 550 3.28 36.14 14.08
N ASN A 551 2.22 35.55 14.57
CA ASN A 551 1.31 36.17 15.53
C ASN A 551 2.03 36.53 16.85
N LYS A 552 2.99 35.72 17.30
CA LYS A 552 3.88 35.99 18.44
C LYS A 552 4.98 37.00 18.15
N LYS A 553 5.06 37.54 16.92
CA LYS A 553 6.11 38.46 16.45
C LYS A 553 7.51 37.87 16.38
N ASN A 554 7.64 36.54 16.39
CA ASN A 554 8.92 35.86 16.11
C ASN A 554 9.10 35.71 14.60
N LEU A 555 9.25 36.84 13.90
CA LEU A 555 9.26 36.92 12.41
C LEU A 555 10.45 36.16 11.79
N ARG A 556 11.56 36.05 12.52
CA ARG A 556 12.75 35.37 12.03
C ARG A 556 12.52 33.86 11.88
N GLU A 557 12.04 33.21 12.93
CA GLU A 557 11.78 31.77 12.93
C GLU A 557 10.59 31.42 12.01
N ALA A 558 9.54 32.22 12.02
CA ALA A 558 8.41 32.09 11.12
C ALA A 558 8.88 32.09 9.64
N GLY A 559 9.74 33.04 9.28
CA GLY A 559 10.27 33.11 7.91
C GLY A 559 11.17 31.92 7.51
N GLN A 560 11.85 31.29 8.48
CA GLN A 560 12.61 30.05 8.21
C GLN A 560 11.67 28.86 7.95
N LEU A 561 10.59 28.74 8.71
CA LEU A 561 9.61 27.68 8.57
C LEU A 561 8.82 27.79 7.26
N TYR A 562 8.37 28.98 6.87
CA TYR A 562 7.74 29.18 5.56
C TYR A 562 8.69 28.81 4.40
N ARG A 563 9.96 29.18 4.46
CA ARG A 563 10.92 28.78 3.42
C ARG A 563 11.09 27.25 3.37
N ARG A 564 11.04 26.61 4.52
CA ARG A 564 11.08 25.14 4.60
C ARG A 564 9.84 24.53 3.98
N ALA A 565 8.64 25.03 4.28
CA ALA A 565 7.38 24.60 3.69
C ALA A 565 7.42 24.78 2.16
N ILE A 566 7.80 25.97 1.66
CA ILE A 566 7.96 26.24 0.23
C ILE A 566 8.89 25.22 -0.46
N ALA A 567 10.02 24.89 0.17
CA ALA A 567 10.98 23.94 -0.40
C ALA A 567 10.39 22.54 -0.50
N ILE A 568 9.63 22.12 0.52
CA ILE A 568 8.96 20.81 0.56
C ILE A 568 7.85 20.78 -0.50
N ASP A 569 6.96 21.77 -0.52
CA ASP A 569 5.84 21.82 -1.46
C ASP A 569 6.30 21.96 -2.92
N ALA A 570 7.36 22.72 -3.16
CA ALA A 570 7.96 22.80 -4.49
C ALA A 570 8.56 21.45 -4.95
N SER A 571 9.08 20.65 -4.01
CA SER A 571 9.57 19.28 -4.28
C SER A 571 8.42 18.31 -4.56
N LEU A 572 7.33 18.39 -3.79
CA LEU A 572 6.18 17.47 -3.88
C LEU A 572 5.27 17.77 -5.07
N TYR A 573 4.91 19.02 -5.23
CA TYR A 573 3.88 19.45 -6.20
C TYR A 573 4.45 20.19 -7.41
N GLY A 574 5.65 20.74 -7.26
CA GLY A 574 6.28 21.65 -8.22
C GLY A 574 6.16 23.13 -7.84
N PRO A 575 7.08 23.97 -8.34
CA PRO A 575 7.20 25.38 -7.92
C PRO A 575 6.03 26.26 -8.39
N ASP A 576 5.30 25.84 -9.43
CA ASP A 576 4.21 26.59 -10.06
C ASP A 576 2.82 26.06 -9.65
N ARG A 577 2.69 25.52 -8.45
CA ARG A 577 1.42 24.96 -7.94
C ARG A 577 0.78 25.89 -6.90
N PRO A 578 -0.56 25.88 -6.79
CA PRO A 578 -1.27 26.69 -5.81
C PRO A 578 -0.81 26.46 -4.38
N GLU A 579 -0.49 25.21 -4.03
CA GLU A 579 -0.03 24.81 -2.69
C GLU A 579 1.28 25.52 -2.36
N THR A 580 2.25 25.52 -3.27
CA THR A 580 3.52 26.26 -3.12
C THR A 580 3.30 27.78 -3.10
N ALA A 581 2.34 28.27 -3.86
CA ALA A 581 2.03 29.70 -3.93
C ALA A 581 1.37 30.21 -2.63
N ASP A 582 0.64 29.37 -1.90
CA ASP A 582 0.09 29.72 -0.58
C ASP A 582 1.20 30.10 0.41
N ASP A 583 2.24 29.27 0.53
CA ASP A 583 3.37 29.54 1.41
C ASP A 583 4.23 30.71 0.94
N ILE A 584 4.40 30.87 -0.38
CA ILE A 584 5.09 32.05 -0.95
C ILE A 584 4.34 33.34 -0.58
N ALA A 585 3.00 33.33 -0.66
CA ALA A 585 2.18 34.47 -0.30
C ALA A 585 2.29 34.80 1.21
N ASN A 586 2.24 33.77 2.07
CA ASN A 586 2.41 33.92 3.51
C ASN A 586 3.77 34.51 3.85
N LEU A 587 4.86 33.98 3.27
CA LEU A 587 6.19 34.55 3.42
C LEU A 587 6.28 36.00 2.94
N GLY A 588 5.62 36.32 1.81
CA GLY A 588 5.58 37.67 1.29
C GLY A 588 4.88 38.65 2.24
N MET A 589 3.77 38.23 2.87
CA MET A 589 3.07 39.04 3.88
C MET A 589 3.92 39.20 5.15
N LEU A 590 4.55 38.12 5.61
CA LEU A 590 5.47 38.19 6.75
C LEU A 590 6.62 39.17 6.51
N MET A 591 7.21 39.15 5.29
CA MET A 591 8.30 40.09 4.94
C MET A 591 7.84 41.55 4.96
N ASN A 592 6.60 41.83 4.55
CA ASN A 592 6.02 43.16 4.69
C ASN A 592 5.92 43.60 6.16
N ASP A 593 5.44 42.72 7.02
CA ASP A 593 5.34 42.99 8.47
C ASP A 593 6.72 43.13 9.14
N ALA A 594 7.74 42.50 8.56
CA ALA A 594 9.14 42.65 8.96
C ALA A 594 9.82 43.93 8.44
N GLY A 595 9.09 44.80 7.75
CA GLY A 595 9.62 46.03 7.15
C GLY A 595 10.40 45.84 5.85
N GLN A 596 10.40 44.63 5.30
CA GLN A 596 11.12 44.26 4.06
C GLN A 596 10.16 44.32 2.85
N SER A 597 9.47 45.45 2.65
CA SER A 597 8.34 45.59 1.71
C SER A 597 8.73 45.27 0.25
N ALA A 598 9.95 45.59 -0.20
CA ALA A 598 10.40 45.28 -1.55
C ALA A 598 10.50 43.77 -1.81
N ALA A 599 11.05 43.02 -0.84
CA ALA A 599 11.13 41.57 -0.90
C ALA A 599 9.75 40.92 -0.79
N GLY A 600 8.92 41.41 0.15
CA GLY A 600 7.55 40.97 0.30
C GLY A 600 6.71 41.15 -0.97
N ALA A 601 6.79 42.31 -1.60
CA ALA A 601 6.10 42.58 -2.88
C ALA A 601 6.57 41.66 -4.01
N THR A 602 7.84 41.29 -4.06
CA THR A 602 8.37 40.35 -5.05
C THR A 602 7.74 38.94 -4.88
N LEU A 603 7.70 38.42 -3.66
CA LEU A 603 7.08 37.13 -3.35
C LEU A 603 5.58 37.13 -3.63
N LEU A 604 4.87 38.20 -3.25
CA LEU A 604 3.44 38.34 -3.54
C LEU A 604 3.15 38.38 -5.05
N ARG A 605 4.01 39.04 -5.88
CA ARG A 605 3.85 39.00 -7.34
C ARG A 605 4.10 37.59 -7.89
N GLN A 606 5.05 36.86 -7.34
CA GLN A 606 5.30 35.47 -7.72
C GLN A 606 4.08 34.59 -7.41
N ALA A 607 3.54 34.65 -6.20
CA ALA A 607 2.33 33.92 -5.82
C ALA A 607 1.13 34.30 -6.72
N LEU A 608 0.94 35.60 -6.99
CA LEU A 608 -0.13 36.09 -7.87
C LEU A 608 -0.02 35.49 -9.26
N ALA A 609 1.17 35.48 -9.85
CA ALA A 609 1.38 34.92 -11.19
C ALA A 609 1.02 33.42 -11.24
N ILE A 610 1.36 32.65 -10.19
CA ILE A 610 0.99 31.25 -10.09
C ILE A 610 -0.53 31.09 -9.98
N TYR A 611 -1.21 31.85 -9.11
CA TYR A 611 -2.67 31.78 -8.96
C TYR A 611 -3.40 32.17 -10.24
N GLU A 612 -2.97 33.22 -10.93
CA GLU A 612 -3.58 33.65 -12.20
C GLU A 612 -3.45 32.56 -13.27
N LYS A 613 -2.29 31.92 -13.35
CA LYS A 613 -2.01 30.83 -14.29
C LYS A 613 -2.81 29.56 -13.99
N THR A 614 -2.97 29.20 -12.72
CA THR A 614 -3.51 27.89 -12.29
C THR A 614 -4.98 27.92 -11.92
N LEU A 615 -5.43 28.99 -11.27
CA LEU A 615 -6.80 29.15 -10.76
C LEU A 615 -7.61 30.20 -11.53
N GLY A 616 -6.93 30.97 -12.36
CA GLY A 616 -7.52 32.08 -13.09
C GLY A 616 -7.48 33.44 -12.34
N PRO A 617 -7.49 34.54 -13.08
CA PRO A 617 -7.33 35.90 -12.52
C PRO A 617 -8.50 36.34 -11.62
N ALA A 618 -9.66 35.71 -11.74
CA ALA A 618 -10.84 36.00 -10.92
C ALA A 618 -10.91 35.17 -9.63
N SER A 619 -9.95 34.28 -9.37
CA SER A 619 -9.95 33.48 -8.15
C SER A 619 -9.78 34.33 -6.89
N ASP A 620 -10.40 33.90 -5.78
CA ASP A 620 -10.33 34.61 -4.49
C ASP A 620 -8.88 34.81 -4.02
N LYS A 621 -8.00 33.79 -4.23
CA LYS A 621 -6.59 33.86 -3.89
C LYS A 621 -5.85 34.94 -4.70
N ALA A 622 -6.09 35.03 -6.01
CA ALA A 622 -5.50 36.05 -6.85
C ALA A 622 -5.99 37.48 -6.45
N GLN A 623 -7.29 37.62 -6.18
CA GLN A 623 -7.86 38.89 -5.74
C GLN A 623 -7.30 39.33 -4.39
N PHE A 624 -7.19 38.41 -3.45
CA PHE A 624 -6.62 38.67 -2.12
C PHE A 624 -5.17 39.18 -2.22
N VAL A 625 -4.32 38.51 -3.00
CA VAL A 625 -2.91 38.90 -3.14
C VAL A 625 -2.78 40.25 -3.87
N ARG A 626 -3.63 40.55 -4.86
CA ARG A 626 -3.66 41.89 -5.50
C ARG A 626 -4.00 42.99 -4.50
N GLN A 627 -4.97 42.77 -3.61
CA GLN A 627 -5.31 43.73 -2.58
C GLN A 627 -4.14 43.95 -1.60
N ARG A 628 -3.40 42.90 -1.26
CA ARG A 628 -2.22 43.02 -0.40
C ARG A 628 -1.10 43.82 -1.09
N LEU A 629 -0.84 43.58 -2.38
CA LEU A 629 0.14 44.33 -3.16
C LEU A 629 -0.22 45.80 -3.27
N ALA A 630 -1.50 46.14 -3.48
CA ALA A 630 -1.96 47.53 -3.54
C ALA A 630 -1.76 48.31 -2.22
N ARG A 631 -1.80 47.58 -1.07
CA ARG A 631 -1.54 48.19 0.25
C ARG A 631 -0.05 48.32 0.56
N SER A 632 0.79 47.44 0.04
CA SER A 632 2.25 47.45 0.26
C SER A 632 2.97 48.55 -0.59
N GLY A 633 2.29 49.13 -1.56
CA GLY A 633 2.82 50.21 -2.42
C GLY A 633 2.50 51.62 -1.92
N ARG A 634 1.84 51.75 -0.78
CA ARG A 634 1.56 53.00 -0.08
C ARG A 634 2.41 53.10 1.16
#